data_c3a35f4d840abf3d1be38809051f6354
#
_entry.id   c3a35f4d840abf3d1be38809051f6354
#
_cell.length_a   1.000
_cell.length_b   1.000
_cell.length_c   1.000
_cell.angle_alpha   90.00
_cell.angle_beta   90.00
_cell.angle_gamma   90.00
#
_symmetry.space_group_name_H-M   'P 1'
#
loop_
_entity.id
_entity.type
_entity.pdbx_description
1 polymer ?
#
loop_
_entity_poly.entity_id
_entity_poly.type
_entity_poly.pdbx_seq_one_letter_code
_entity_poly.pdbx_strand_id
1 'polypeptide(L)'
;ENYIPENGKFWVKKASSIKSKLFSPSDIQSIAKKAMVERLKQQYHKEWFPEDGAPYPVRIFLLKDEVMVTLDTSGDSLHKRGYRTLTSKAPLTETLAASLLMLTPWRPDRILVDPFCGSGTFPIEAAMIAANIAPGMNREFTAEQWTNIIDRKVWYECVKEAQDMVNDDITVDIQGYDIDGDVVKAARENAKRAGVDHLIHFQQRPVAELHHPKKYGFIVTNPPYGERLEDKADLPELYSQIGEAYRRLDAWSMYLITSYEDTERYIGRKADKNRK
;
A
#
# COMPACT_ATOMS: atom_id res chain seq x y z
N GLU A 1 10.84 12.38 28.04
CA GLU A 1 11.55 13.66 28.22
C GLU A 1 12.60 13.91 27.12
N ASN A 2 13.34 12.89 26.72
CA ASN A 2 14.38 13.05 25.69
C ASN A 2 13.82 13.21 24.27
N TYR A 3 12.54 12.87 24.07
CA TYR A 3 11.91 12.83 22.75
C TYR A 3 10.82 13.88 22.57
N ILE A 4 10.04 14.16 23.60
CA ILE A 4 8.88 15.08 23.51
C ILE A 4 9.25 16.42 24.12
N PRO A 5 9.35 17.51 23.33
CA PRO A 5 9.62 18.84 23.84
C PRO A 5 8.43 19.40 24.63
N GLU A 6 8.64 20.49 25.37
CA GLU A 6 7.65 21.12 26.22
C GLU A 6 6.33 21.44 25.50
N ASN A 7 6.41 21.89 24.26
CA ASN A 7 5.25 22.25 23.44
C ASN A 7 4.77 21.10 22.54
N GLY A 8 5.38 19.91 22.61
CA GLY A 8 5.04 18.78 21.76
C GLY A 8 3.61 18.31 21.99
N LYS A 9 2.85 18.09 20.91
CA LYS A 9 1.52 17.50 20.95
C LYS A 9 1.62 15.99 21.05
N PHE A 10 1.28 15.41 22.18
CA PHE A 10 1.44 13.98 22.42
C PHE A 10 0.16 13.27 22.85
N TRP A 11 -0.05 12.07 22.34
CA TRP A 11 -1.18 11.21 22.70
C TRP A 11 -0.85 9.74 22.46
N VAL A 12 -1.58 8.85 23.10
CA VAL A 12 -1.48 7.41 22.81
C VAL A 12 -2.41 7.09 21.65
N LYS A 13 -1.85 6.97 20.45
CA LYS A 13 -2.58 6.75 19.19
C LYS A 13 -3.23 5.36 19.15
N LYS A 14 -2.55 4.35 19.70
CA LYS A 14 -3.02 2.96 19.73
C LYS A 14 -2.41 2.21 20.90
N ALA A 15 -3.24 1.44 21.59
CA ALA A 15 -2.80 0.44 22.54
C ALA A 15 -3.33 -0.94 22.13
N SER A 16 -2.57 -1.97 22.36
CA SER A 16 -2.98 -3.37 22.16
C SER A 16 -2.36 -4.26 23.24
N SER A 17 -3.06 -5.33 23.59
CA SER A 17 -2.64 -6.26 24.62
C SER A 17 -2.92 -7.70 24.19
N ILE A 18 -1.91 -8.57 24.36
CA ILE A 18 -2.01 -9.99 24.03
C ILE A 18 -1.49 -10.79 25.24
N LYS A 19 -2.34 -11.68 25.77
CA LYS A 19 -2.00 -12.57 26.89
C LYS A 19 -1.38 -11.83 28.08
N SER A 20 -1.90 -10.66 28.43
CA SER A 20 -1.45 -9.82 29.54
C SER A 20 -2.57 -9.58 30.54
N LYS A 21 -2.23 -9.28 31.81
CA LYS A 21 -3.20 -8.99 32.87
C LYS A 21 -4.01 -7.73 32.57
N LEU A 22 -3.35 -6.68 32.12
CA LEU A 22 -4.01 -5.46 31.66
C LEU A 22 -4.39 -5.66 30.18
N PHE A 23 -5.68 -5.80 29.91
CA PHE A 23 -6.19 -6.19 28.57
C PHE A 23 -7.02 -5.10 27.86
N SER A 24 -7.52 -4.11 28.61
CA SER A 24 -8.35 -3.02 28.04
C SER A 24 -7.48 -1.98 27.32
N PRO A 25 -7.61 -1.79 26.00
CA PRO A 25 -6.85 -0.76 25.27
C PRO A 25 -7.09 0.66 25.79
N SER A 26 -8.33 0.99 26.17
CA SER A 26 -8.69 2.32 26.69
C SER A 26 -8.01 2.61 28.04
N ASP A 27 -7.94 1.61 28.92
CA ASP A 27 -7.30 1.78 30.22
C ASP A 27 -5.78 1.93 30.05
N ILE A 28 -5.17 1.14 29.15
CA ILE A 28 -3.77 1.26 28.80
C ILE A 28 -3.45 2.66 28.27
N GLN A 29 -4.30 3.20 27.36
CA GLN A 29 -4.12 4.54 26.83
C GLN A 29 -4.22 5.61 27.93
N SER A 30 -5.21 5.51 28.79
CA SER A 30 -5.44 6.48 29.87
C SER A 30 -4.30 6.47 30.90
N ILE A 31 -3.88 5.28 31.35
CA ILE A 31 -2.77 5.11 32.30
C ILE A 31 -1.47 5.66 31.70
N ALA A 32 -1.18 5.31 30.47
CA ALA A 32 0.04 5.75 29.79
C ALA A 32 0.03 7.26 29.55
N LYS A 33 -1.07 7.85 29.07
CA LYS A 33 -1.16 9.32 28.89
C LYS A 33 -0.93 10.02 30.22
N LYS A 34 -1.55 9.55 31.32
CA LYS A 34 -1.35 10.11 32.64
C LYS A 34 0.11 10.02 33.08
N ALA A 35 0.74 8.86 32.94
CA ALA A 35 2.14 8.67 33.32
C ALA A 35 3.08 9.60 32.53
N MET A 36 2.83 9.78 31.23
CA MET A 36 3.58 10.72 30.39
C MET A 36 3.41 12.16 30.87
N VAL A 37 2.18 12.59 31.14
CA VAL A 37 1.88 13.94 31.66
C VAL A 37 2.61 14.18 32.97
N GLU A 38 2.50 13.29 33.96
CA GLU A 38 3.15 13.44 35.26
C GLU A 38 4.69 13.49 35.11
N ARG A 39 5.28 12.70 34.23
CA ARG A 39 6.73 12.75 33.96
C ARG A 39 7.15 14.06 33.32
N LEU A 40 6.40 14.57 32.35
CA LEU A 40 6.70 15.83 31.68
C LEU A 40 6.52 17.03 32.63
N LYS A 41 5.51 17.01 33.53
CA LYS A 41 5.36 18.03 34.59
C LYS A 41 6.60 18.12 35.47
N GLN A 42 7.13 16.97 35.91
CA GLN A 42 8.35 16.91 36.69
C GLN A 42 9.57 17.45 35.92
N GLN A 43 9.69 17.11 34.65
CA GLN A 43 10.82 17.49 33.81
C GLN A 43 10.82 18.98 33.48
N TYR A 44 9.67 19.53 33.10
CA TYR A 44 9.54 20.91 32.63
C TYR A 44 9.09 21.89 33.74
N HIS A 45 8.82 21.42 34.94
CA HIS A 45 8.31 22.21 36.07
C HIS A 45 7.06 23.01 35.72
N LYS A 46 6.11 22.39 34.99
CA LYS A 46 4.86 23.00 34.51
C LYS A 46 3.66 22.10 34.81
N GLU A 47 2.54 22.75 35.08
CA GLU A 47 1.26 22.04 35.34
C GLU A 47 0.43 21.86 34.07
N TRP A 48 0.71 22.65 33.02
CA TRP A 48 -0.03 22.62 31.76
C TRP A 48 0.90 22.69 30.55
N PHE A 49 0.54 21.98 29.46
CA PHE A 49 1.29 21.92 28.21
C PHE A 49 0.44 22.47 27.07
N PRO A 50 0.93 23.40 26.24
CA PRO A 50 0.16 24.03 25.16
C PRO A 50 -0.19 23.04 24.02
N GLU A 51 0.59 21.99 23.83
CA GLU A 51 0.42 20.97 22.75
C GLU A 51 0.26 21.61 21.36
N ASP A 52 0.93 22.74 21.08
CA ASP A 52 0.88 23.51 19.84
C ASP A 52 2.06 23.23 18.90
N GLY A 53 3.00 22.39 19.32
CA GLY A 53 4.15 21.98 18.54
C GLY A 53 3.94 20.72 17.70
N ALA A 54 5.04 20.10 17.31
CA ALA A 54 5.04 18.90 16.49
C ALA A 54 4.27 17.73 17.16
N PRO A 55 3.61 16.86 16.36
CA PRO A 55 2.88 15.70 16.87
C PRO A 55 3.82 14.57 17.28
N TYR A 56 3.59 13.97 18.45
CA TYR A 56 4.30 12.80 18.98
C TYR A 56 3.31 11.68 19.31
N PRO A 57 2.79 10.96 18.30
CA PRO A 57 1.86 9.86 18.51
C PRO A 57 2.60 8.65 19.09
N VAL A 58 2.14 8.17 20.23
CA VAL A 58 2.70 7.03 20.95
C VAL A 58 1.88 5.77 20.66
N ARG A 59 2.53 4.63 20.50
CA ARG A 59 1.89 3.32 20.45
C ARG A 59 2.37 2.47 21.61
N ILE A 60 1.46 1.72 22.20
CA ILE A 60 1.75 0.81 23.32
C ILE A 60 1.31 -0.59 22.93
N PHE A 61 2.22 -1.52 23.10
CA PHE A 61 1.97 -2.93 22.89
C PHE A 61 2.35 -3.72 24.14
N LEU A 62 1.38 -4.47 24.69
CA LEU A 62 1.60 -5.39 25.78
C LEU A 62 1.57 -6.83 25.26
N LEU A 63 2.59 -7.58 25.58
CA LEU A 63 2.67 -9.00 25.26
C LEU A 63 3.18 -9.75 26.49
N LYS A 64 2.37 -10.64 27.07
CA LYS A 64 2.74 -11.44 28.26
C LYS A 64 3.27 -10.58 29.41
N ASP A 65 2.57 -9.47 29.69
CA ASP A 65 2.92 -8.47 30.72
C ASP A 65 4.21 -7.66 30.44
N GLU A 66 4.84 -7.83 29.27
CA GLU A 66 5.92 -6.95 28.82
C GLU A 66 5.35 -5.77 28.03
N VAL A 67 5.83 -4.57 28.31
CA VAL A 67 5.36 -3.32 27.70
C VAL A 67 6.38 -2.81 26.71
N MET A 68 5.95 -2.63 25.47
CA MET A 68 6.70 -1.90 24.44
C MET A 68 6.04 -0.54 24.20
N VAL A 69 6.81 0.54 24.33
CA VAL A 69 6.39 1.92 24.05
C VAL A 69 7.17 2.42 22.85
N THR A 70 6.47 2.88 21.83
CA THR A 70 7.09 3.36 20.58
C THR A 70 6.51 4.70 20.16
N LEU A 71 7.31 5.53 19.47
CA LEU A 71 6.84 6.70 18.73
C LEU A 71 6.47 6.28 17.31
N ASP A 72 5.34 6.78 16.80
CA ASP A 72 4.91 6.53 15.43
C ASP A 72 5.54 7.57 14.51
N THR A 73 6.63 7.19 13.86
CA THR A 73 7.39 8.04 12.93
C THR A 73 6.67 8.28 11.62
N SER A 74 5.76 7.38 11.23
CA SER A 74 5.13 7.37 9.91
C SER A 74 3.95 8.34 9.77
N GLY A 75 3.17 8.53 10.85
CA GLY A 75 1.93 9.29 10.81
C GLY A 75 0.79 8.50 10.17
N ASP A 76 0.44 8.81 8.93
CA ASP A 76 -0.52 8.04 8.15
C ASP A 76 0.02 6.64 7.83
N SER A 77 -0.90 5.71 7.57
CA SER A 77 -0.54 4.33 7.24
C SER A 77 0.32 4.28 5.96
N LEU A 78 1.38 3.45 5.95
CA LEU A 78 2.37 3.40 4.86
C LEU A 78 1.81 3.02 3.49
N HIS A 79 0.64 2.37 3.43
CA HIS A 79 -0.03 2.12 2.15
C HIS A 79 -0.51 3.41 1.47
N LYS A 80 -0.77 4.48 2.22
CA LYS A 80 -1.10 5.78 1.64
C LYS A 80 0.16 6.42 1.05
N ARG A 81 0.42 6.15 -0.23
CA ARG A 81 1.58 6.67 -0.96
C ARG A 81 1.46 8.14 -1.35
N GLY A 82 0.26 8.74 -1.24
CA GLY A 82 -0.01 10.12 -1.64
C GLY A 82 -0.58 10.29 -3.06
N TYR A 83 -0.43 9.31 -3.94
CA TYR A 83 -0.92 9.43 -5.32
C TYR A 83 -2.42 9.14 -5.48
N ARG A 84 -3.01 8.32 -4.61
CA ARG A 84 -4.41 7.90 -4.74
C ARG A 84 -5.34 8.93 -4.12
N THR A 85 -6.11 9.61 -4.95
CA THR A 85 -7.19 10.52 -4.51
C THR A 85 -8.55 10.09 -5.03
N LEU A 86 -8.58 9.37 -6.16
CA LEU A 86 -9.77 8.81 -6.74
C LEU A 86 -9.77 7.31 -6.48
N THR A 87 -10.75 6.82 -5.74
CA THR A 87 -10.86 5.42 -5.35
C THR A 87 -12.06 4.77 -6.04
N SER A 88 -11.83 3.57 -6.57
CA SER A 88 -12.91 2.60 -6.78
C SER A 88 -13.37 2.04 -5.43
N LYS A 89 -14.51 1.35 -5.41
CA LYS A 89 -14.97 0.67 -4.18
C LYS A 89 -13.95 -0.39 -3.75
N ALA A 90 -13.49 -0.33 -2.49
CA ALA A 90 -12.57 -1.28 -1.86
C ALA A 90 -11.30 -1.62 -2.67
N PRO A 91 -10.44 -0.64 -3.00
CA PRO A 91 -9.23 -0.91 -3.75
C PRO A 91 -8.22 -1.72 -2.93
N LEU A 92 -7.42 -2.55 -3.61
CA LEU A 92 -6.27 -3.19 -2.99
C LEU A 92 -5.32 -2.14 -2.40
N THR A 93 -4.79 -2.37 -1.19
CA THR A 93 -3.83 -1.44 -0.60
C THR A 93 -2.49 -1.49 -1.35
N GLU A 94 -1.83 -0.35 -1.47
CA GLU A 94 -0.59 -0.19 -2.23
C GLU A 94 0.53 -1.08 -1.70
N THR A 95 0.66 -1.19 -0.38
CA THR A 95 1.66 -2.07 0.25
C THR A 95 1.43 -3.54 -0.07
N LEU A 96 0.16 -3.97 -0.14
CA LEU A 96 -0.17 -5.34 -0.52
C LEU A 96 0.13 -5.57 -2.00
N ALA A 97 -0.25 -4.63 -2.88
CA ALA A 97 0.05 -4.73 -4.30
C ALA A 97 1.56 -4.84 -4.56
N ALA A 98 2.37 -3.94 -3.96
CA ALA A 98 3.82 -4.00 -4.04
C ALA A 98 4.39 -5.34 -3.54
N SER A 99 3.90 -5.82 -2.39
CA SER A 99 4.34 -7.10 -1.83
C SER A 99 4.00 -8.28 -2.75
N LEU A 100 2.81 -8.29 -3.36
CA LEU A 100 2.41 -9.33 -4.31
C LEU A 100 3.26 -9.29 -5.58
N LEU A 101 3.56 -8.12 -6.12
CA LEU A 101 4.48 -7.96 -7.25
C LEU A 101 5.87 -8.54 -6.93
N MET A 102 6.42 -8.21 -5.77
CA MET A 102 7.72 -8.73 -5.31
C MET A 102 7.73 -10.24 -5.05
N LEU A 103 6.58 -10.87 -4.83
CA LEU A 103 6.44 -12.33 -4.71
C LEU A 103 6.39 -13.04 -6.08
N THR A 104 6.20 -12.30 -7.16
CA THR A 104 6.30 -12.82 -8.53
C THR A 104 7.75 -12.76 -9.04
N PRO A 105 8.14 -13.57 -10.04
CA PRO A 105 9.44 -13.42 -10.70
C PRO A 105 9.42 -12.32 -11.78
N TRP A 106 8.40 -11.45 -11.83
CA TRP A 106 8.38 -10.33 -12.76
C TRP A 106 9.57 -9.40 -12.56
N ARG A 107 10.09 -8.89 -13.68
CA ARG A 107 11.17 -7.90 -13.74
C ARG A 107 10.82 -6.83 -14.77
N PRO A 108 11.38 -5.62 -14.67
CA PRO A 108 11.09 -4.51 -15.59
C PRO A 108 11.30 -4.80 -17.07
N ASP A 109 12.17 -5.75 -17.42
CA ASP A 109 12.41 -6.19 -18.80
C ASP A 109 11.30 -7.10 -19.36
N ARG A 110 10.29 -7.43 -18.56
CA ARG A 110 9.16 -8.28 -18.92
C ARG A 110 7.86 -7.50 -18.92
N ILE A 111 6.95 -7.91 -19.80
CA ILE A 111 5.61 -7.34 -19.88
C ILE A 111 4.82 -7.68 -18.63
N LEU A 112 4.10 -6.70 -18.10
CA LEU A 112 3.13 -6.86 -17.04
C LEU A 112 1.79 -6.32 -17.47
N VAL A 113 0.72 -7.11 -17.29
CA VAL A 113 -0.66 -6.71 -17.59
C VAL A 113 -1.53 -6.94 -16.36
N ASP A 114 -2.33 -5.94 -16.01
CA ASP A 114 -3.45 -6.06 -15.07
C ASP A 114 -4.77 -5.82 -15.83
N PRO A 115 -5.52 -6.89 -16.19
CA PRO A 115 -6.77 -6.76 -16.93
C PRO A 115 -7.99 -6.33 -16.10
N PHE A 116 -7.80 -6.11 -14.79
CA PHE A 116 -8.80 -5.58 -13.84
C PHE A 116 -8.15 -4.49 -13.00
N CYS A 117 -7.50 -3.53 -13.66
CA CYS A 117 -6.60 -2.59 -12.98
C CYS A 117 -7.30 -1.65 -11.99
N GLY A 118 -8.60 -1.48 -12.09
CA GLY A 118 -9.32 -0.57 -11.24
C GLY A 118 -8.70 0.83 -11.29
N SER A 119 -8.42 1.40 -10.12
CA SER A 119 -7.74 2.68 -9.99
C SER A 119 -6.22 2.65 -10.24
N GLY A 120 -5.69 1.54 -10.80
CA GLY A 120 -4.32 1.43 -11.29
C GLY A 120 -3.30 0.93 -10.26
N THR A 121 -3.70 0.30 -9.17
CA THR A 121 -2.78 -0.01 -8.06
C THR A 121 -1.60 -0.89 -8.49
N PHE A 122 -1.84 -2.05 -9.11
CA PHE A 122 -0.74 -2.92 -9.56
C PHE A 122 0.15 -2.27 -10.61
N PRO A 123 -0.38 -1.67 -11.70
CA PRO A 123 0.44 -0.99 -12.69
C PRO A 123 1.29 0.14 -12.12
N ILE A 124 0.73 0.96 -11.21
CA ILE A 124 1.45 2.08 -10.60
C ILE A 124 2.57 1.58 -9.69
N GLU A 125 2.30 0.62 -8.78
CA GLU A 125 3.33 0.07 -7.90
C GLU A 125 4.42 -0.66 -8.71
N ALA A 126 4.07 -1.35 -9.80
CA ALA A 126 5.04 -1.96 -10.70
C ALA A 126 5.95 -0.93 -11.38
N ALA A 127 5.38 0.17 -11.87
CA ALA A 127 6.15 1.25 -12.48
C ALA A 127 7.07 1.96 -11.47
N MET A 128 6.59 2.20 -10.24
CA MET A 128 7.42 2.76 -9.17
C MET A 128 8.58 1.82 -8.79
N ILE A 129 8.32 0.51 -8.69
CA ILE A 129 9.38 -0.49 -8.44
C ILE A 129 10.39 -0.50 -9.60
N ALA A 130 9.92 -0.49 -10.85
CA ALA A 130 10.78 -0.49 -12.03
C ALA A 130 11.67 0.74 -12.11
N ALA A 131 11.13 1.92 -11.85
CA ALA A 131 11.84 3.20 -11.85
C ALA A 131 12.63 3.45 -10.54
N ASN A 132 12.64 2.50 -9.61
CA ASN A 132 13.27 2.64 -8.28
C ASN A 132 12.81 3.88 -7.51
N ILE A 133 11.55 4.24 -7.63
CA ILE A 133 10.94 5.36 -6.90
C ILE A 133 10.61 4.91 -5.48
N ALA A 134 11.18 5.59 -4.49
CA ALA A 134 10.88 5.29 -3.09
C ALA A 134 9.40 5.59 -2.76
N PRO A 135 8.68 4.64 -2.13
CA PRO A 135 7.24 4.76 -1.92
C PRO A 135 6.82 5.88 -0.96
N GLY A 136 7.78 6.51 -0.30
CA GLY A 136 7.57 7.64 0.61
C GLY A 136 7.66 9.02 -0.02
N MET A 137 8.02 9.15 -1.31
CA MET A 137 8.33 10.43 -1.94
C MET A 137 7.14 11.39 -2.04
N ASN A 138 5.92 10.86 -2.16
CA ASN A 138 4.69 11.65 -2.34
C ASN A 138 3.83 11.73 -1.07
N ARG A 139 4.44 11.56 0.11
CA ARG A 139 3.76 11.64 1.40
C ARG A 139 4.61 12.32 2.46
N GLU A 140 3.96 12.82 3.50
CA GLU A 140 4.62 13.34 4.69
C GLU A 140 4.84 12.23 5.74
N PHE A 141 5.84 12.45 6.60
CA PHE A 141 6.12 11.60 7.76
C PHE A 141 6.06 12.45 9.04
N THR A 142 5.50 11.89 10.11
CA THR A 142 5.45 12.58 11.40
C THR A 142 6.84 12.95 11.91
N ALA A 143 7.81 12.06 11.72
CA ALA A 143 9.18 12.26 12.18
C ALA A 143 9.91 13.44 11.51
N GLU A 144 9.48 13.87 10.33
CA GLU A 144 10.02 15.04 9.63
C GLU A 144 9.90 16.33 10.45
N GLN A 145 8.88 16.40 11.31
CA GLN A 145 8.61 17.55 12.17
C GLN A 145 9.44 17.55 13.47
N TRP A 146 10.15 16.45 13.78
CA TRP A 146 10.87 16.27 15.04
C TRP A 146 12.30 16.83 15.01
N THR A 147 12.42 18.14 14.81
CA THR A 147 13.71 18.83 14.68
C THR A 147 14.57 18.79 15.93
N ASN A 148 13.99 18.42 17.09
CA ASN A 148 14.71 18.17 18.33
C ASN A 148 15.38 16.79 18.41
N ILE A 149 15.01 15.86 17.51
CA ILE A 149 15.51 14.48 17.44
C ILE A 149 16.30 14.23 16.17
N ILE A 150 15.79 14.74 15.05
CA ILE A 150 16.33 14.53 13.69
C ILE A 150 16.71 15.88 13.10
N ASP A 151 17.99 16.06 12.78
CA ASP A 151 18.44 17.25 12.06
C ASP A 151 17.75 17.30 10.68
N ARG A 152 17.22 18.47 10.33
CA ARG A 152 16.63 18.70 9.01
C ARG A 152 17.58 18.38 7.87
N LYS A 153 18.87 18.59 8.06
CA LYS A 153 19.90 18.28 7.06
C LYS A 153 19.91 16.77 6.75
N VAL A 154 19.86 15.92 7.78
CA VAL A 154 19.81 14.47 7.60
C VAL A 154 18.54 14.05 6.82
N TRP A 155 17.40 14.66 7.13
CA TRP A 155 16.16 14.41 6.40
C TRP A 155 16.29 14.78 4.92
N TYR A 156 16.82 15.97 4.62
CA TYR A 156 17.04 16.42 3.24
C TYR A 156 18.03 15.53 2.48
N GLU A 157 19.10 15.09 3.12
CA GLU A 157 20.09 14.19 2.54
C GLU A 157 19.45 12.85 2.16
N CYS A 158 18.63 12.25 3.04
CA CYS A 158 17.90 11.01 2.76
C CYS A 158 16.89 11.17 1.60
N VAL A 159 16.15 12.27 1.56
CA VAL A 159 15.21 12.57 0.46
C VAL A 159 15.96 12.74 -0.85
N LYS A 160 17.07 13.46 -0.83
CA LYS A 160 17.91 13.67 -2.01
C LYS A 160 18.51 12.36 -2.51
N GLU A 161 19.05 11.53 -1.62
CA GLU A 161 19.55 10.20 -1.95
C GLU A 161 18.47 9.35 -2.65
N ALA A 162 17.25 9.34 -2.11
CA ALA A 162 16.14 8.62 -2.72
C ALA A 162 15.76 9.17 -4.10
N GLN A 163 15.85 10.49 -4.31
CA GLN A 163 15.64 11.11 -5.62
C GLN A 163 16.75 10.76 -6.61
N ASP A 164 18.00 10.84 -6.18
CA ASP A 164 19.18 10.54 -7.02
C ASP A 164 19.21 9.03 -7.45
N MET A 165 18.50 8.15 -6.73
CA MET A 165 18.37 6.73 -7.07
C MET A 165 17.27 6.42 -8.09
N VAL A 166 16.43 7.37 -8.46
CA VAL A 166 15.37 7.17 -9.45
C VAL A 166 15.99 6.92 -10.83
N ASN A 167 15.47 5.93 -11.52
CA ASN A 167 15.86 5.60 -12.89
C ASN A 167 14.85 6.20 -13.87
N ASP A 168 15.10 7.43 -14.31
CA ASP A 168 14.23 8.18 -15.22
C ASP A 168 14.29 7.66 -16.68
N ASP A 169 15.36 6.93 -17.05
CA ASP A 169 15.56 6.41 -18.40
C ASP A 169 15.01 4.98 -18.58
N ILE A 170 14.32 4.44 -17.58
CA ILE A 170 13.79 3.08 -17.65
C ILE A 170 12.73 2.93 -18.74
N THR A 171 12.85 1.86 -19.51
CA THR A 171 11.81 1.46 -20.49
C THR A 171 11.13 0.19 -19.99
N VAL A 172 9.82 0.23 -19.87
CA VAL A 172 9.00 -0.90 -19.39
C VAL A 172 7.76 -1.09 -20.28
N ASP A 173 7.18 -2.28 -20.22
CA ASP A 173 5.91 -2.59 -20.88
C ASP A 173 4.90 -3.00 -19.80
N ILE A 174 4.25 -1.99 -19.22
CA ILE A 174 3.23 -2.16 -18.16
C ILE A 174 1.89 -1.69 -18.70
N GLN A 175 0.87 -2.52 -18.60
CA GLN A 175 -0.45 -2.27 -19.15
C GLN A 175 -1.54 -2.51 -18.11
N GLY A 176 -2.48 -1.58 -17.99
CA GLY A 176 -3.65 -1.68 -17.14
C GLY A 176 -4.93 -1.58 -17.96
N TYR A 177 -5.81 -2.57 -17.80
CA TYR A 177 -7.11 -2.60 -18.46
C TYR A 177 -8.24 -2.70 -17.44
N ASP A 178 -9.36 -2.12 -17.76
CA ASP A 178 -10.62 -2.29 -17.05
C ASP A 178 -11.78 -2.11 -18.02
N ILE A 179 -12.92 -2.74 -17.75
CA ILE A 179 -14.14 -2.58 -18.54
C ILE A 179 -14.78 -1.21 -18.31
N ASP A 180 -14.54 -0.61 -17.13
CA ASP A 180 -15.08 0.68 -16.73
C ASP A 180 -14.12 1.83 -17.15
N GLY A 181 -14.57 2.64 -18.11
CA GLY A 181 -13.79 3.78 -18.62
C GLY A 181 -13.54 4.88 -17.58
N ASP A 182 -14.42 5.06 -16.59
CA ASP A 182 -14.23 6.09 -15.56
C ASP A 182 -13.18 5.66 -14.56
N VAL A 183 -13.12 4.37 -14.25
CA VAL A 183 -12.06 3.80 -13.40
C VAL A 183 -10.70 3.90 -14.11
N VAL A 184 -10.64 3.67 -15.43
CA VAL A 184 -9.43 3.85 -16.24
C VAL A 184 -8.95 5.31 -16.25
N LYS A 185 -9.87 6.29 -16.30
CA LYS A 185 -9.50 7.71 -16.14
C LYS A 185 -8.89 7.98 -14.77
N ALA A 186 -9.50 7.45 -13.71
CA ALA A 186 -8.96 7.56 -12.35
C ALA A 186 -7.56 6.92 -12.24
N ALA A 187 -7.31 5.78 -12.89
CA ALA A 187 -6.01 5.13 -12.92
C ALA A 187 -4.93 6.03 -13.58
N ARG A 188 -5.26 6.68 -14.71
CA ARG A 188 -4.35 7.63 -15.37
C ARG A 188 -4.01 8.83 -14.48
N GLU A 189 -5.00 9.43 -13.81
CA GLU A 189 -4.78 10.54 -12.90
C GLU A 189 -3.93 10.14 -11.68
N ASN A 190 -4.15 8.95 -11.13
CA ASN A 190 -3.35 8.41 -10.05
C ASN A 190 -1.89 8.16 -10.50
N ALA A 191 -1.68 7.58 -11.70
CA ALA A 191 -0.36 7.36 -12.27
C ALA A 191 0.39 8.68 -12.51
N LYS A 192 -0.30 9.71 -13.01
CA LYS A 192 0.26 11.06 -13.18
C LYS A 192 0.72 11.66 -11.84
N ARG A 193 -0.07 11.51 -10.79
CA ARG A 193 0.31 11.95 -9.44
C ARG A 193 1.47 11.17 -8.86
N ALA A 194 1.59 9.90 -9.21
CA ALA A 194 2.74 9.07 -8.85
C ALA A 194 3.99 9.39 -9.69
N GLY A 195 3.87 10.19 -10.76
CA GLY A 195 4.95 10.52 -11.68
C GLY A 195 5.36 9.40 -12.63
N VAL A 196 4.47 8.40 -12.84
CA VAL A 196 4.76 7.18 -13.63
C VAL A 196 3.80 6.95 -14.81
N ASP A 197 2.98 7.93 -15.15
CA ASP A 197 1.99 7.83 -16.23
C ASP A 197 2.62 7.53 -17.60
N HIS A 198 3.81 8.02 -17.85
CA HIS A 198 4.59 7.75 -19.05
C HIS A 198 5.10 6.30 -19.18
N LEU A 199 5.12 5.55 -18.09
CA LEU A 199 5.56 4.15 -18.03
C LEU A 199 4.41 3.15 -18.18
N ILE A 200 3.15 3.60 -18.19
CA ILE A 200 1.98 2.72 -18.12
C ILE A 200 1.00 3.02 -19.25
N HIS A 201 0.61 1.98 -19.98
CA HIS A 201 -0.49 2.08 -20.92
C HIS A 201 -1.82 1.67 -20.27
N PHE A 202 -2.73 2.63 -20.09
CA PHE A 202 -4.08 2.37 -19.60
C PHE A 202 -5.12 2.43 -20.71
N GLN A 203 -5.98 1.41 -20.80
CA GLN A 203 -7.03 1.35 -21.80
C GLN A 203 -8.32 0.72 -21.24
N GLN A 204 -9.48 1.27 -21.63
CA GLN A 204 -10.76 0.59 -21.42
C GLN A 204 -10.83 -0.62 -22.35
N ARG A 205 -10.85 -1.83 -21.75
CA ARG A 205 -10.87 -3.09 -22.49
C ARG A 205 -11.41 -4.22 -21.59
N PRO A 206 -12.38 -5.00 -22.06
CA PRO A 206 -12.81 -6.20 -21.33
C PRO A 206 -11.75 -7.30 -21.40
N VAL A 207 -11.66 -8.14 -20.35
CA VAL A 207 -10.69 -9.25 -20.28
C VAL A 207 -10.84 -10.24 -21.41
N ALA A 208 -12.06 -10.44 -21.93
CA ALA A 208 -12.33 -11.30 -23.08
C ALA A 208 -11.54 -10.92 -24.35
N GLU A 209 -11.19 -9.65 -24.49
CA GLU A 209 -10.40 -9.11 -25.61
C GLU A 209 -8.90 -9.08 -25.35
N LEU A 210 -8.45 -9.58 -24.18
CA LEU A 210 -7.03 -9.59 -23.85
C LEU A 210 -6.26 -10.47 -24.82
N HIS A 211 -5.31 -9.90 -25.53
CA HIS A 211 -4.35 -10.56 -26.39
C HIS A 211 -3.02 -9.79 -26.40
N HIS A 212 -1.93 -10.46 -26.61
CA HIS A 212 -0.62 -9.84 -26.72
C HIS A 212 0.30 -10.63 -27.67
N PRO A 213 1.00 -9.96 -28.61
CA PRO A 213 1.83 -10.65 -29.58
C PRO A 213 3.18 -11.17 -29.01
N LYS A 214 3.65 -10.57 -27.92
CA LYS A 214 4.92 -10.95 -27.29
C LYS A 214 4.71 -12.13 -26.34
N LYS A 215 5.76 -12.94 -26.15
CA LYS A 215 5.82 -14.07 -25.23
C LYS A 215 6.41 -13.65 -23.86
N TYR A 216 6.27 -14.54 -22.90
CA TYR A 216 6.89 -14.43 -21.57
C TYR A 216 6.44 -13.23 -20.73
N GLY A 217 5.19 -12.87 -20.83
CA GLY A 217 4.58 -11.82 -20.03
C GLY A 217 4.01 -12.32 -18.70
N PHE A 218 3.56 -11.37 -17.91
CA PHE A 218 2.95 -11.59 -16.60
C PHE A 218 1.56 -10.94 -16.52
N ILE A 219 0.58 -11.70 -16.05
CA ILE A 219 -0.67 -11.15 -15.55
C ILE A 219 -0.56 -11.12 -14.03
N VAL A 220 -0.75 -9.94 -13.42
CA VAL A 220 -0.87 -9.78 -11.96
C VAL A 220 -2.12 -8.96 -11.70
N THR A 221 -3.14 -9.57 -11.06
CA THR A 221 -4.47 -8.95 -11.05
C THR A 221 -5.31 -9.36 -9.84
N ASN A 222 -6.27 -8.49 -9.49
CA ASN A 222 -7.30 -8.68 -8.48
C ASN A 222 -8.69 -8.56 -9.13
N PRO A 223 -9.18 -9.62 -9.80
CA PRO A 223 -10.50 -9.61 -10.40
C PRO A 223 -11.61 -9.56 -9.35
N PRO A 224 -12.85 -9.17 -9.70
CA PRO A 224 -13.99 -9.29 -8.81
C PRO A 224 -14.17 -10.72 -8.29
N TYR A 225 -14.48 -10.88 -7.01
CA TYR A 225 -14.67 -12.18 -6.35
C TYR A 225 -15.98 -12.29 -5.59
N GLY A 226 -16.94 -11.39 -5.87
CA GLY A 226 -18.32 -11.48 -5.37
C GLY A 226 -18.48 -11.06 -3.92
N GLU A 227 -17.95 -9.92 -3.54
CA GLU A 227 -18.23 -9.29 -2.24
C GLU A 227 -19.73 -8.99 -2.05
N ARG A 228 -20.48 -8.84 -3.15
CA ARG A 228 -21.93 -8.64 -3.15
C ARG A 228 -22.64 -9.87 -3.68
N LEU A 229 -23.83 -10.15 -3.12
CA LEU A 229 -24.67 -11.25 -3.57
C LEU A 229 -25.07 -11.16 -5.05
N GLU A 230 -25.24 -9.92 -5.55
CA GLU A 230 -25.63 -9.63 -6.94
C GLU A 230 -24.51 -9.98 -7.93
N ASP A 231 -23.23 -9.81 -7.53
CA ASP A 231 -22.07 -10.06 -8.40
C ASP A 231 -21.75 -11.56 -8.57
N LYS A 232 -22.28 -12.44 -7.69
CA LYS A 232 -21.93 -13.86 -7.66
C LYS A 232 -22.41 -14.66 -8.86
N ALA A 233 -23.49 -14.25 -9.49
CA ALA A 233 -24.07 -14.95 -10.64
C ALA A 233 -23.16 -14.90 -11.87
N ASP A 234 -22.41 -13.81 -12.05
CA ASP A 234 -21.58 -13.53 -13.23
C ASP A 234 -20.13 -14.04 -13.07
N LEU A 235 -19.72 -14.42 -11.85
CA LEU A 235 -18.35 -14.89 -11.58
C LEU A 235 -17.95 -16.11 -12.42
N PRO A 236 -18.78 -17.16 -12.61
CA PRO A 236 -18.43 -18.31 -13.42
C PRO A 236 -18.02 -17.92 -14.83
N GLU A 237 -18.79 -17.06 -15.47
CA GLU A 237 -18.51 -16.59 -16.81
C GLU A 237 -17.23 -15.72 -16.86
N LEU A 238 -17.10 -14.77 -15.93
CA LEU A 238 -15.91 -13.90 -15.82
C LEU A 238 -14.63 -14.72 -15.69
N TYR A 239 -14.61 -15.71 -14.78
CA TYR A 239 -13.41 -16.53 -14.56
C TYR A 239 -13.15 -17.49 -15.75
N SER A 240 -14.20 -17.91 -16.47
CA SER A 240 -14.03 -18.63 -17.74
C SER A 240 -13.37 -17.76 -18.80
N GLN A 241 -13.79 -16.50 -18.94
CA GLN A 241 -13.19 -15.52 -19.85
C GLN A 241 -11.73 -15.22 -19.49
N ILE A 242 -11.39 -15.13 -18.18
CA ILE A 242 -9.98 -15.01 -17.72
C ILE A 242 -9.17 -16.22 -18.19
N GLY A 243 -9.70 -17.44 -17.99
CA GLY A 243 -9.04 -18.66 -18.41
C GLY A 243 -8.82 -18.74 -19.94
N GLU A 244 -9.82 -18.33 -20.73
CA GLU A 244 -9.72 -18.27 -22.18
C GLU A 244 -8.70 -17.23 -22.66
N ALA A 245 -8.71 -16.06 -22.07
CA ALA A 245 -7.74 -15.01 -22.35
C ALA A 245 -6.32 -15.47 -22.06
N TYR A 246 -6.12 -16.10 -20.91
CA TYR A 246 -4.81 -16.65 -20.52
C TYR A 246 -4.31 -17.73 -21.48
N ARG A 247 -5.17 -18.62 -21.94
CA ARG A 247 -4.79 -19.68 -22.90
C ARG A 247 -4.34 -19.16 -24.26
N ARG A 248 -4.76 -17.96 -24.66
CA ARG A 248 -4.30 -17.30 -25.90
C ARG A 248 -2.90 -16.70 -25.80
N LEU A 249 -2.36 -16.54 -24.61
CA LEU A 249 -1.08 -15.92 -24.35
C LEU A 249 0.03 -16.98 -24.34
N ASP A 250 1.07 -16.77 -25.13
CA ASP A 250 2.16 -17.73 -25.30
C ASP A 250 3.24 -17.58 -24.23
N ALA A 251 3.40 -18.62 -23.41
CA ALA A 251 4.39 -18.69 -22.32
C ALA A 251 4.23 -17.57 -21.25
N TRP A 252 3.01 -17.19 -20.93
CA TRP A 252 2.72 -16.22 -19.86
C TRP A 252 2.52 -16.89 -18.50
N SER A 253 2.81 -16.14 -17.45
CA SER A 253 2.49 -16.50 -16.07
C SER A 253 1.37 -15.63 -15.54
N MET A 254 0.43 -16.22 -14.79
CA MET A 254 -0.71 -15.50 -14.21
C MET A 254 -0.71 -15.62 -12.70
N TYR A 255 -0.85 -14.50 -12.03
CA TYR A 255 -0.95 -14.35 -10.59
C TYR A 255 -2.27 -13.66 -10.25
N LEU A 256 -3.11 -14.35 -9.50
CA LEU A 256 -4.43 -13.87 -9.08
C LEU A 256 -4.48 -13.72 -7.57
N ILE A 257 -5.06 -12.61 -7.10
CA ILE A 257 -5.56 -12.51 -5.72
C ILE A 257 -7.08 -12.61 -5.77
N THR A 258 -7.66 -13.61 -5.10
CA THR A 258 -9.10 -13.85 -5.11
C THR A 258 -9.51 -14.67 -3.90
N SER A 259 -10.74 -14.48 -3.42
CA SER A 259 -11.42 -15.34 -2.45
C SER A 259 -12.47 -16.24 -3.09
N TYR A 260 -12.61 -16.24 -4.41
CA TYR A 260 -13.56 -17.07 -5.12
C TYR A 260 -13.12 -18.54 -5.14
N GLU A 261 -13.84 -19.41 -4.44
CA GLU A 261 -13.43 -20.81 -4.21
C GLU A 261 -13.37 -21.63 -5.50
N ASP A 262 -14.26 -21.39 -6.46
CA ASP A 262 -14.33 -22.11 -7.74
C ASP A 262 -13.36 -21.59 -8.82
N THR A 263 -12.40 -20.76 -8.46
CA THR A 263 -11.44 -20.11 -9.38
C THR A 263 -10.78 -21.12 -10.33
N GLU A 264 -10.19 -22.19 -9.81
CA GLU A 264 -9.49 -23.20 -10.61
C GLU A 264 -10.42 -23.92 -11.59
N ARG A 265 -11.67 -24.15 -11.17
CA ARG A 265 -12.69 -24.81 -11.98
C ARG A 265 -13.03 -23.98 -13.22
N TYR A 266 -13.30 -22.68 -13.04
CA TYR A 266 -13.74 -21.84 -14.14
C TYR A 266 -12.59 -21.31 -15.01
N ILE A 267 -11.42 -21.08 -14.45
CA ILE A 267 -10.20 -20.83 -15.25
C ILE A 267 -9.81 -22.08 -16.06
N GLY A 268 -10.20 -23.28 -15.61
CA GLY A 268 -9.90 -24.54 -16.29
C GLY A 268 -8.45 -25.00 -16.11
N ARG A 269 -7.77 -24.52 -15.07
CA ARG A 269 -6.40 -24.91 -14.72
C ARG A 269 -6.20 -24.83 -13.20
N LYS A 270 -5.51 -25.83 -12.64
CA LYS A 270 -5.07 -25.80 -11.24
C LYS A 270 -3.93 -24.80 -11.07
N ALA A 271 -3.89 -24.14 -9.91
CA ALA A 271 -2.78 -23.29 -9.56
C ALA A 271 -1.52 -24.12 -9.31
N ASP A 272 -0.39 -23.72 -9.89
CA ASP A 272 0.90 -24.35 -9.62
C ASP A 272 1.34 -24.08 -8.17
N LYS A 273 0.93 -22.95 -7.60
CA LYS A 273 1.19 -22.56 -6.21
C LYS A 273 0.04 -21.72 -5.67
N ASN A 274 -0.45 -22.12 -4.50
CA ASN A 274 -1.46 -21.37 -3.75
C ASN A 274 -0.86 -20.88 -2.43
N ARG A 275 -1.14 -19.63 -2.07
CA ARG A 275 -0.76 -19.03 -0.78
C ARG A 275 -2.03 -18.51 -0.11
N LYS A 276 -2.30 -18.99 1.10
CA LYS A 276 -3.42 -18.55 1.94
C LYS A 276 -2.95 -17.59 3.00
#